data_b016c98345bf1c505bd59274824083de
#
_entry.id   b016c98345bf1c505bd59274824083de
#
_cell.length_a   1.000
_cell.length_b   1.000
_cell.length_c   1.000
_cell.angle_alpha   90.00
_cell.angle_beta   90.00
_cell.angle_gamma   90.00
#
_symmetry.space_group_name_H-M   'P 1'
#
loop_
_entity.id
_entity.type
_entity.pdbx_description
1 polymer ?
#
loop_
_entity_poly.entity_id
_entity_poly.type
_entity_poly.pdbx_seq_one_letter_code
_entity_poly.pdbx_strand_id
1 'polypeptide(L)'
;MDFKIAVIKGDGVGPEIVDEGLKVLDKIAQKYNHKFECTNVLGGGAAIDVTGEPLPKESLDICKASDAVLLGAVGGPKWDNIESSKRPEKGLLALRSGLGLFVNLRPATMHESIKEASPLRADIVEKGVDFVVVRELTGGIYFSERKTGVENGVEFAYDVEKYDENEIRRIGKKAFETAMIRNKKLTCVDKANVLDSSKLWRKVLNELAKDYPEVELSYMYVDNAAMQLVKDPSQFDVIVTNNIFGDIISDEASMITGSIGMLPSASVRGDDFGMYEPIHGSAPDIAGQNVVNPIATILSVAMMLRYSFKLEEEAKAIEAAVTNVLNSGYRTKDIYNGVGEVVGTKEMGDLIAKEI
;
A
#
# COMPACT_ATOMS: atom_id res chain seq x y z
N MET A 1 0.08 24.03 11.85
CA MET A 1 1.33 23.23 11.90
C MET A 1 1.95 23.23 10.52
N ASP A 2 3.27 23.08 10.42
CA ASP A 2 3.99 23.12 9.15
C ASP A 2 4.66 21.77 8.93
N PHE A 3 4.47 21.17 7.74
CA PHE A 3 5.00 19.87 7.37
C PHE A 3 5.64 19.92 5.99
N LYS A 4 6.73 19.18 5.80
CA LYS A 4 7.44 19.02 4.52
C LYS A 4 7.14 17.66 3.92
N ILE A 5 6.71 17.64 2.68
CA ILE A 5 6.33 16.42 1.96
C ILE A 5 7.13 16.33 0.67
N ALA A 6 7.92 15.26 0.51
CA ALA A 6 8.48 14.94 -0.78
C ALA A 6 7.41 14.24 -1.65
N VAL A 7 7.23 14.71 -2.89
CA VAL A 7 6.22 14.20 -3.80
C VAL A 7 6.89 13.57 -5.01
N ILE A 8 6.68 12.28 -5.21
CA ILE A 8 7.13 11.53 -6.38
C ILE A 8 5.90 11.19 -7.21
N LYS A 9 5.63 11.95 -8.27
CA LYS A 9 4.48 11.66 -9.15
C LYS A 9 4.64 10.33 -9.89
N GLY A 10 5.87 9.98 -10.26
CA GLY A 10 6.19 8.71 -10.92
C GLY A 10 5.71 8.62 -12.36
N ASP A 11 5.18 7.46 -12.74
CA ASP A 11 4.92 7.04 -14.13
C ASP A 11 3.43 6.78 -14.37
N GLY A 12 3.04 6.70 -15.64
CA GLY A 12 1.69 6.33 -16.07
C GLY A 12 0.61 7.23 -15.48
N VAL A 13 -0.33 6.64 -14.73
CA VAL A 13 -1.41 7.38 -14.06
C VAL A 13 -0.95 8.13 -12.80
N GLY A 14 0.28 7.89 -12.34
CA GLY A 14 0.83 8.50 -11.11
C GLY A 14 0.66 10.01 -11.02
N PRO A 15 1.02 10.80 -12.06
CA PRO A 15 0.80 12.25 -12.05
C PRO A 15 -0.66 12.66 -11.85
N GLU A 16 -1.61 11.98 -12.53
CA GLU A 16 -3.04 12.30 -12.45
C GLU A 16 -3.60 12.08 -11.04
N ILE A 17 -3.30 10.92 -10.42
CA ILE A 17 -3.84 10.59 -9.10
C ILE A 17 -3.19 11.41 -7.98
N VAL A 18 -1.89 11.73 -8.10
CA VAL A 18 -1.19 12.58 -7.14
C VAL A 18 -1.73 14.00 -7.15
N ASP A 19 -2.06 14.55 -8.33
CA ASP A 19 -2.65 15.89 -8.43
C ASP A 19 -3.99 15.94 -7.68
N GLU A 20 -4.80 14.90 -7.72
CA GLU A 20 -6.06 14.83 -6.97
C GLU A 20 -5.81 14.67 -5.45
N GLY A 21 -4.80 13.87 -5.06
CA GLY A 21 -4.38 13.77 -3.64
C GLY A 21 -3.90 15.11 -3.08
N LEU A 22 -3.10 15.86 -3.84
CA LEU A 22 -2.63 17.19 -3.44
C LEU A 22 -3.77 18.22 -3.36
N LYS A 23 -4.73 18.16 -4.28
CA LYS A 23 -5.94 18.99 -4.25
C LYS A 23 -6.72 18.81 -2.94
N VAL A 24 -6.91 17.57 -2.51
CA VAL A 24 -7.56 17.24 -1.24
C VAL A 24 -6.73 17.73 -0.04
N LEU A 25 -5.41 17.56 -0.09
CA LEU A 25 -4.49 18.04 0.94
C LEU A 25 -4.54 19.57 1.08
N ASP A 26 -4.65 20.30 -0.03
CA ASP A 26 -4.81 21.78 -0.03
C ASP A 26 -6.12 22.22 0.63
N LYS A 27 -7.20 21.44 0.46
CA LYS A 27 -8.48 21.71 1.16
C LYS A 27 -8.36 21.50 2.66
N ILE A 28 -7.69 20.44 3.08
CA ILE A 28 -7.38 20.22 4.50
C ILE A 28 -6.52 21.35 5.07
N ALA A 29 -5.51 21.79 4.33
CA ALA A 29 -4.67 22.93 4.73
C ALA A 29 -5.49 24.19 5.01
N GLN A 30 -6.43 24.53 4.11
CA GLN A 30 -7.31 25.69 4.23
C GLN A 30 -8.28 25.56 5.41
N LYS A 31 -8.94 24.39 5.55
CA LYS A 31 -9.97 24.16 6.58
C LYS A 31 -9.40 24.17 7.99
N TYR A 32 -8.22 23.55 8.18
CA TYR A 32 -7.62 23.33 9.51
C TYR A 32 -6.42 24.24 9.80
N ASN A 33 -6.13 25.19 8.89
CA ASN A 33 -5.03 26.15 9.02
C ASN A 33 -3.66 25.47 9.22
N HIS A 34 -3.36 24.49 8.36
CA HIS A 34 -2.05 23.85 8.26
C HIS A 34 -1.27 24.40 7.07
N LYS A 35 0.03 24.17 7.06
CA LYS A 35 0.90 24.43 5.91
C LYS A 35 1.61 23.14 5.51
N PHE A 36 1.37 22.67 4.30
CA PHE A 36 2.07 21.54 3.68
C PHE A 36 2.99 22.07 2.59
N GLU A 37 4.31 21.95 2.82
CA GLU A 37 5.33 22.33 1.85
C GLU A 37 5.69 21.11 0.99
N CYS A 38 5.11 21.03 -0.21
CA CYS A 38 5.28 19.92 -1.14
C CYS A 38 6.44 20.18 -2.09
N THR A 39 7.46 19.30 -2.08
CA THR A 39 8.61 19.35 -2.99
C THR A 39 8.54 18.20 -3.98
N ASN A 40 8.37 18.50 -5.27
CA ASN A 40 8.39 17.48 -6.31
C ASN A 40 9.81 16.98 -6.54
N VAL A 41 9.99 15.67 -6.57
CA VAL A 41 11.25 14.98 -6.85
C VAL A 41 11.06 13.87 -7.88
N LEU A 42 12.11 13.54 -8.62
CA LEU A 42 12.08 12.49 -9.64
C LEU A 42 12.24 11.11 -9.02
N GLY A 43 11.46 10.14 -9.52
CA GLY A 43 11.55 8.72 -9.17
C GLY A 43 10.90 7.87 -10.26
N GLY A 44 11.30 6.60 -10.34
CA GLY A 44 10.77 5.66 -11.32
C GLY A 44 11.30 5.88 -12.74
N GLY A 45 10.49 5.56 -13.72
CA GLY A 45 10.81 5.71 -15.14
C GLY A 45 10.99 7.16 -15.58
N ALA A 46 10.21 8.08 -14.99
CA ALA A 46 10.38 9.52 -15.22
C ALA A 46 11.77 10.01 -14.81
N ALA A 47 12.34 9.45 -13.74
CA ALA A 47 13.71 9.76 -13.33
C ALA A 47 14.74 9.17 -14.31
N ILE A 48 14.53 7.93 -14.78
CA ILE A 48 15.40 7.28 -15.77
C ILE A 48 15.49 8.12 -17.05
N ASP A 49 14.37 8.61 -17.54
CA ASP A 49 14.30 9.42 -18.77
C ASP A 49 15.12 10.72 -18.68
N VAL A 50 15.24 11.31 -17.50
CA VAL A 50 15.95 12.59 -17.28
C VAL A 50 17.41 12.39 -16.86
N THR A 51 17.66 11.41 -15.99
CA THR A 51 18.96 11.26 -15.30
C THR A 51 19.69 9.96 -15.62
N GLY A 52 19.01 8.97 -16.22
CA GLY A 52 19.51 7.61 -16.43
C GLY A 52 19.45 6.72 -15.19
N GLU A 53 18.94 7.22 -14.06
CA GLU A 53 18.84 6.49 -12.79
C GLU A 53 17.40 6.46 -12.29
N PRO A 54 16.89 5.30 -11.77
CA PRO A 54 15.50 5.18 -11.31
C PRO A 54 15.23 5.92 -9.98
N LEU A 55 16.27 6.23 -9.22
CA LEU A 55 16.22 7.03 -7.98
C LEU A 55 17.48 7.88 -7.87
N PRO A 56 17.46 9.13 -8.34
CA PRO A 56 18.58 10.05 -8.17
C PRO A 56 18.90 10.27 -6.68
N LYS A 57 20.19 10.40 -6.37
CA LYS A 57 20.64 10.65 -4.98
C LYS A 57 19.97 11.89 -4.37
N GLU A 58 19.85 12.97 -5.14
CA GLU A 58 19.22 14.21 -4.70
C GLU A 58 17.74 13.96 -4.30
N SER A 59 16.99 13.17 -5.08
CA SER A 59 15.60 12.81 -4.74
C SER A 59 15.53 12.06 -3.41
N LEU A 60 16.42 11.08 -3.19
CA LEU A 60 16.48 10.36 -1.93
C LEU A 60 16.86 11.26 -0.75
N ASP A 61 17.80 12.17 -0.94
CA ASP A 61 18.23 13.11 0.11
C ASP A 61 17.08 14.07 0.50
N ILE A 62 16.29 14.56 -0.47
CA ILE A 62 15.10 15.38 -0.20
C ILE A 62 14.03 14.54 0.52
N CYS A 63 13.77 13.30 0.09
CA CYS A 63 12.83 12.40 0.79
C CYS A 63 13.25 12.19 2.27
N LYS A 64 14.54 12.01 2.54
CA LYS A 64 15.07 11.86 3.91
C LYS A 64 14.91 13.11 4.78
N ALA A 65 14.94 14.30 4.15
CA ALA A 65 14.83 15.59 4.82
C ALA A 65 13.37 16.06 5.00
N SER A 66 12.41 15.32 4.45
CA SER A 66 10.98 15.59 4.58
C SER A 66 10.37 14.86 5.78
N ASP A 67 9.16 15.25 6.17
CA ASP A 67 8.41 14.62 7.26
C ASP A 67 7.63 13.39 6.76
N ALA A 68 7.33 13.34 5.45
CA ALA A 68 6.70 12.21 4.78
C ALA A 68 6.98 12.22 3.27
N VAL A 69 6.68 11.10 2.61
CA VAL A 69 6.76 10.98 1.15
C VAL A 69 5.37 10.59 0.61
N LEU A 70 4.91 11.28 -0.41
CA LEU A 70 3.75 10.89 -1.21
C LEU A 70 4.25 10.37 -2.57
N LEU A 71 3.91 9.14 -2.90
CA LEU A 71 4.30 8.49 -4.16
C LEU A 71 3.04 8.16 -4.97
N GLY A 72 3.07 8.44 -6.27
CA GLY A 72 2.04 8.01 -7.21
C GLY A 72 2.20 6.54 -7.59
N ALA A 73 2.81 6.30 -8.74
CA ALA A 73 3.07 4.94 -9.22
C ALA A 73 4.37 4.89 -10.02
N VAL A 74 5.01 3.73 -10.12
CA VAL A 74 6.24 3.56 -10.88
C VAL A 74 6.17 2.34 -11.79
N GLY A 75 6.93 2.39 -12.89
CA GLY A 75 7.05 1.29 -13.84
C GLY A 75 6.28 1.51 -15.14
N GLY A 76 6.50 0.58 -16.07
CA GLY A 76 5.84 0.57 -17.36
C GLY A 76 6.65 -0.14 -18.45
N PRO A 77 6.01 -0.60 -19.53
CA PRO A 77 6.63 -1.42 -20.56
C PRO A 77 7.78 -0.73 -21.32
N LYS A 78 7.82 0.61 -21.26
CA LYS A 78 8.90 1.40 -21.86
C LYS A 78 10.29 1.00 -21.33
N TRP A 79 10.38 0.57 -20.09
CA TRP A 79 11.64 0.24 -19.40
C TRP A 79 11.85 -1.27 -19.19
N ASP A 80 11.06 -2.16 -19.81
CA ASP A 80 11.21 -3.62 -19.68
C ASP A 80 12.52 -4.16 -20.24
N ASN A 81 13.04 -3.52 -21.27
CA ASN A 81 14.23 -3.97 -22.01
C ASN A 81 15.55 -3.30 -21.59
N ILE A 82 15.54 -2.52 -20.50
CA ILE A 82 16.77 -1.94 -19.96
C ILE A 82 17.45 -2.90 -18.96
N GLU A 83 18.66 -2.58 -18.56
CA GLU A 83 19.39 -3.33 -17.54
C GLU A 83 18.55 -3.47 -16.26
N SER A 84 18.45 -4.70 -15.73
CA SER A 84 17.59 -5.00 -14.56
C SER A 84 17.89 -4.12 -13.34
N SER A 85 19.15 -3.72 -13.15
CA SER A 85 19.58 -2.82 -12.06
C SER A 85 19.01 -1.41 -12.17
N LYS A 86 18.59 -1.00 -13.37
CA LYS A 86 18.10 0.35 -13.69
C LYS A 86 16.57 0.43 -13.87
N ARG A 87 15.86 -0.67 -13.75
CA ARG A 87 14.40 -0.67 -13.89
C ARG A 87 13.72 0.21 -12.82
N PRO A 88 12.55 0.83 -13.12
CA PRO A 88 11.81 1.67 -12.18
C PRO A 88 11.54 1.02 -10.82
N GLU A 89 11.23 -0.28 -10.81
CA GLU A 89 10.97 -1.07 -9.59
C GLU A 89 12.20 -1.12 -8.67
N LYS A 90 13.41 -1.10 -9.23
CA LYS A 90 14.65 -1.01 -8.43
C LYS A 90 14.77 0.32 -7.71
N GLY A 91 14.29 1.41 -8.34
CA GLY A 91 14.18 2.72 -7.69
C GLY A 91 13.25 2.68 -6.48
N LEU A 92 12.08 2.03 -6.60
CA LEU A 92 11.14 1.86 -5.49
C LEU A 92 11.74 1.04 -4.34
N LEU A 93 12.38 -0.09 -4.65
CA LEU A 93 13.05 -0.91 -3.63
C LEU A 93 14.19 -0.14 -2.93
N ALA A 94 14.99 0.62 -3.71
CA ALA A 94 16.04 1.46 -3.17
C ALA A 94 15.50 2.60 -2.28
N LEU A 95 14.37 3.19 -2.64
CA LEU A 95 13.68 4.20 -1.85
C LEU A 95 13.20 3.63 -0.52
N ARG A 96 12.51 2.49 -0.53
CA ARG A 96 12.03 1.80 0.68
C ARG A 96 13.18 1.43 1.62
N SER A 97 14.24 0.84 1.08
CA SER A 97 15.46 0.51 1.85
C SER A 97 16.17 1.76 2.35
N GLY A 98 16.38 2.76 1.49
CA GLY A 98 17.09 4.01 1.82
C GLY A 98 16.39 4.87 2.88
N LEU A 99 15.06 4.74 3.00
CA LEU A 99 14.23 5.37 4.02
C LEU A 99 13.99 4.47 5.25
N GLY A 100 14.40 3.20 5.22
CA GLY A 100 14.23 2.26 6.32
C GLY A 100 12.78 1.82 6.55
N LEU A 101 11.95 1.80 5.52
CA LEU A 101 10.52 1.48 5.59
C LEU A 101 10.33 -0.03 5.60
N PHE A 102 10.12 -0.62 6.75
CA PHE A 102 10.02 -2.09 6.88
C PHE A 102 8.58 -2.60 7.08
N VAL A 103 7.63 -1.73 7.39
CA VAL A 103 6.22 -2.06 7.56
C VAL A 103 5.44 -1.52 6.38
N ASN A 104 4.66 -2.36 5.70
CA ASN A 104 3.66 -1.90 4.74
C ASN A 104 2.26 -2.24 5.27
N LEU A 105 1.48 -1.21 5.55
CA LEU A 105 0.10 -1.32 5.99
C LEU A 105 -0.81 -1.17 4.79
N ARG A 106 -1.62 -2.19 4.51
CA ARG A 106 -2.59 -2.23 3.41
C ARG A 106 -3.97 -2.56 3.99
N PRO A 107 -4.77 -1.55 4.36
CA PRO A 107 -6.14 -1.77 4.80
C PRO A 107 -7.01 -2.22 3.64
N ALA A 108 -7.85 -3.22 3.88
CA ALA A 108 -8.87 -3.70 2.95
C ALA A 108 -10.23 -3.48 3.62
N THR A 109 -10.84 -2.34 3.30
CA THR A 109 -12.14 -1.94 3.83
C THR A 109 -13.12 -1.77 2.69
N MET A 110 -14.27 -2.43 2.78
CA MET A 110 -15.33 -2.31 1.79
C MET A 110 -16.30 -1.19 2.19
N HIS A 111 -16.52 -0.26 1.29
CA HIS A 111 -17.54 0.76 1.46
C HIS A 111 -18.93 0.17 1.12
N GLU A 112 -19.88 0.34 2.02
CA GLU A 112 -21.24 -0.20 1.86
C GLU A 112 -21.91 0.24 0.54
N SER A 113 -21.67 1.49 0.12
CA SER A 113 -22.24 2.07 -1.10
C SER A 113 -21.69 1.49 -2.42
N ILE A 114 -20.63 0.70 -2.37
CA ILE A 114 -20.01 0.06 -3.55
C ILE A 114 -19.85 -1.45 -3.38
N LYS A 115 -20.52 -2.07 -2.42
CA LYS A 115 -20.40 -3.50 -2.16
C LYS A 115 -20.74 -4.37 -3.37
N GLU A 116 -21.62 -3.90 -4.24
CA GLU A 116 -21.99 -4.58 -5.49
C GLU A 116 -20.84 -4.56 -6.53
N ALA A 117 -19.81 -3.75 -6.37
CA ALA A 117 -18.60 -3.81 -7.20
C ALA A 117 -17.69 -4.99 -6.85
N SER A 118 -17.90 -5.61 -5.68
CA SER A 118 -17.17 -6.82 -5.28
C SER A 118 -17.52 -8.00 -6.21
N PRO A 119 -16.51 -8.81 -6.61
CA PRO A 119 -16.74 -10.03 -7.38
C PRO A 119 -17.29 -11.17 -6.53
N LEU A 120 -17.32 -11.00 -5.20
CA LEU A 120 -17.81 -12.04 -4.28
C LEU A 120 -19.34 -12.12 -4.29
N ARG A 121 -19.85 -13.26 -3.82
CA ARG A 121 -21.29 -13.46 -3.62
C ARG A 121 -21.83 -12.49 -2.58
N ALA A 122 -23.06 -12.01 -2.78
CA ALA A 122 -23.72 -11.05 -1.88
C ALA A 122 -23.75 -11.52 -0.41
N ASP A 123 -24.04 -12.80 -0.16
CA ASP A 123 -24.08 -13.38 1.20
C ASP A 123 -22.74 -13.38 1.93
N ILE A 124 -21.62 -13.28 1.20
CA ILE A 124 -20.27 -13.11 1.76
C ILE A 124 -20.01 -11.63 2.05
N VAL A 125 -20.34 -10.77 1.09
CA VAL A 125 -20.11 -9.31 1.16
C VAL A 125 -20.94 -8.67 2.27
N GLU A 126 -22.18 -9.13 2.49
CA GLU A 126 -23.07 -8.63 3.54
C GLU A 126 -22.52 -8.75 4.96
N LYS A 127 -21.54 -9.63 5.18
CA LYS A 127 -20.84 -9.73 6.48
C LYS A 127 -19.88 -8.57 6.73
N GLY A 128 -19.59 -7.77 5.71
CA GLY A 128 -18.57 -6.73 5.73
C GLY A 128 -17.14 -7.25 5.51
N VAL A 129 -16.29 -6.38 5.03
CA VAL A 129 -14.84 -6.61 4.87
C VAL A 129 -14.11 -5.43 5.50
N ASP A 130 -13.36 -5.69 6.58
CA ASP A 130 -12.53 -4.69 7.25
C ASP A 130 -11.37 -5.39 7.96
N PHE A 131 -10.26 -5.53 7.26
CA PHE A 131 -9.01 -6.05 7.83
C PHE A 131 -7.80 -5.28 7.29
N VAL A 132 -6.65 -5.46 7.93
CA VAL A 132 -5.40 -4.84 7.48
C VAL A 132 -4.32 -5.91 7.28
N VAL A 133 -3.62 -5.83 6.14
CA VAL A 133 -2.41 -6.62 5.89
C VAL A 133 -1.19 -5.83 6.35
N VAL A 134 -0.46 -6.37 7.30
CA VAL A 134 0.83 -5.88 7.81
C VAL A 134 1.92 -6.71 7.13
N ARG A 135 2.42 -6.20 6.00
CA ARG A 135 3.43 -6.84 5.15
C ARG A 135 4.83 -6.39 5.56
N GLU A 136 5.75 -7.33 5.80
CA GLU A 136 7.17 -7.00 5.90
C GLU A 136 7.66 -6.53 4.52
N LEU A 137 8.47 -5.45 4.47
CA LEU A 137 8.72 -4.74 3.23
C LEU A 137 10.19 -4.72 2.78
N THR A 138 11.14 -5.02 3.64
CA THR A 138 12.59 -4.83 3.37
C THR A 138 13.43 -6.09 3.54
N GLY A 139 12.80 -7.25 3.71
CA GLY A 139 13.43 -8.56 3.78
C GLY A 139 12.90 -9.55 2.74
N GLY A 140 13.21 -10.80 2.94
CA GLY A 140 12.73 -11.93 2.15
C GLY A 140 13.28 -11.96 0.72
N ILE A 141 12.54 -12.60 -0.16
CA ILE A 141 12.97 -12.94 -1.52
C ILE A 141 13.28 -11.70 -2.41
N TYR A 142 12.70 -10.53 -2.08
CA TYR A 142 12.93 -9.32 -2.85
C TYR A 142 14.28 -8.63 -2.54
N PHE A 143 14.85 -8.88 -1.35
CA PHE A 143 16.05 -8.22 -0.87
C PHE A 143 17.23 -9.15 -0.60
N SER A 144 16.99 -10.46 -0.54
CA SER A 144 18.03 -11.46 -0.27
C SER A 144 18.87 -11.79 -1.51
N GLU A 145 19.78 -12.74 -1.36
CA GLU A 145 20.64 -13.20 -2.43
C GLU A 145 19.84 -13.72 -3.63
N ARG A 146 20.32 -13.39 -4.81
CA ARG A 146 19.80 -13.91 -6.08
C ARG A 146 20.95 -14.16 -7.05
N LYS A 147 20.77 -15.13 -7.92
CA LYS A 147 21.79 -15.46 -8.90
C LYS A 147 21.20 -16.06 -10.16
N THR A 148 21.74 -15.67 -11.30
CA THR A 148 21.55 -16.34 -12.57
C THR A 148 22.89 -16.85 -13.07
N GLY A 149 22.92 -17.96 -13.82
CA GLY A 149 24.16 -18.50 -14.33
C GLY A 149 23.95 -19.71 -15.23
N VAL A 150 25.07 -20.31 -15.66
CA VAL A 150 25.07 -21.55 -16.41
C VAL A 150 25.93 -22.57 -15.65
N GLU A 151 25.38 -23.74 -15.37
CA GLU A 151 26.08 -24.87 -14.76
C GLU A 151 25.89 -26.14 -15.63
N ASN A 152 26.97 -26.81 -15.99
CA ASN A 152 26.95 -27.97 -16.87
C ASN A 152 26.21 -27.76 -18.22
N GLY A 153 26.25 -26.51 -18.76
CA GLY A 153 25.58 -26.16 -20.01
C GLY A 153 24.06 -25.87 -19.86
N VAL A 154 23.54 -25.85 -18.63
CA VAL A 154 22.14 -25.55 -18.32
C VAL A 154 22.05 -24.20 -17.62
N GLU A 155 21.16 -23.33 -18.08
CA GLU A 155 20.86 -22.06 -17.42
C GLU A 155 20.10 -22.30 -16.11
N PHE A 156 20.43 -21.51 -15.07
CA PHE A 156 19.72 -21.52 -13.82
C PHE A 156 19.50 -20.10 -13.29
N ALA A 157 18.44 -19.93 -12.47
CA ALA A 157 18.20 -18.74 -11.67
C ALA A 157 17.63 -19.14 -10.31
N TYR A 158 18.03 -18.42 -9.25
CA TYR A 158 17.40 -18.55 -7.93
C TYR A 158 17.31 -17.20 -7.22
N ASP A 159 16.30 -17.11 -6.36
CA ASP A 159 16.12 -16.06 -5.36
C ASP A 159 15.94 -16.71 -3.99
N VAL A 160 16.57 -16.15 -2.95
CA VAL A 160 16.60 -16.73 -1.60
C VAL A 160 15.54 -16.07 -0.70
N GLU A 161 14.68 -16.87 -0.08
CA GLU A 161 13.77 -16.40 0.97
C GLU A 161 14.47 -16.48 2.32
N LYS A 162 14.99 -15.34 2.81
CA LYS A 162 15.73 -15.26 4.07
C LYS A 162 15.15 -14.18 4.96
N TYR A 163 14.93 -14.53 6.22
CA TYR A 163 14.60 -13.62 7.33
C TYR A 163 15.46 -13.92 8.53
N ASP A 164 15.84 -12.89 9.27
CA ASP A 164 16.42 -13.04 10.61
C ASP A 164 15.38 -12.73 11.71
N GLU A 165 15.74 -13.05 12.95
CA GLU A 165 14.87 -12.86 14.10
C GLU A 165 14.50 -11.38 14.34
N ASN A 166 15.41 -10.44 14.06
CA ASN A 166 15.19 -9.01 14.29
C ASN A 166 14.19 -8.45 13.26
N GLU A 167 14.30 -8.87 12.00
CA GLU A 167 13.36 -8.50 10.94
C GLU A 167 11.94 -8.95 11.29
N ILE A 168 11.80 -10.20 11.74
CA ILE A 168 10.49 -10.74 12.14
C ILE A 168 9.97 -10.05 13.41
N ARG A 169 10.84 -9.79 14.39
CA ARG A 169 10.46 -9.16 15.66
C ARG A 169 9.95 -7.74 15.48
N ARG A 170 10.62 -6.93 14.63
CA ARG A 170 10.19 -5.56 14.37
C ARG A 170 8.83 -5.47 13.68
N ILE A 171 8.57 -6.34 12.68
CA ILE A 171 7.28 -6.37 12.00
C ILE A 171 6.19 -6.99 12.85
N GLY A 172 6.51 -8.06 13.58
CA GLY A 172 5.62 -8.71 14.53
C GLY A 172 5.12 -7.76 15.61
N LYS A 173 6.03 -6.97 16.22
CA LYS A 173 5.64 -5.93 17.19
C LYS A 173 4.62 -4.96 16.59
N LYS A 174 4.87 -4.48 15.37
CA LYS A 174 3.94 -3.56 14.69
C LYS A 174 2.58 -4.19 14.41
N ALA A 175 2.56 -5.46 14.04
CA ALA A 175 1.31 -6.21 13.82
C ALA A 175 0.51 -6.39 15.12
N PHE A 176 1.16 -6.73 16.23
CA PHE A 176 0.51 -6.80 17.54
C PHE A 176 -0.02 -5.44 18.00
N GLU A 177 0.77 -4.36 17.86
CA GLU A 177 0.33 -2.98 18.15
C GLU A 177 -0.89 -2.61 17.30
N THR A 178 -0.91 -2.99 16.02
CA THR A 178 -2.06 -2.77 15.14
C THR A 178 -3.28 -3.56 15.60
N ALA A 179 -3.12 -4.82 16.00
CA ALA A 179 -4.22 -5.63 16.53
C ALA A 179 -4.79 -5.06 17.84
N MET A 180 -3.94 -4.52 18.73
CA MET A 180 -4.38 -3.91 19.99
C MET A 180 -5.34 -2.73 19.83
N ILE A 181 -5.21 -1.95 18.76
CA ILE A 181 -6.10 -0.82 18.46
C ILE A 181 -7.28 -1.21 17.56
N ARG A 182 -7.36 -2.48 17.13
CA ARG A 182 -8.46 -3.06 16.36
C ARG A 182 -9.22 -4.11 17.20
N ASN A 183 -9.63 -5.21 16.59
CA ASN A 183 -10.45 -6.24 17.25
C ASN A 183 -9.62 -7.32 17.99
N LYS A 184 -8.33 -7.08 18.20
CA LYS A 184 -7.40 -7.95 18.96
C LYS A 184 -7.25 -9.36 18.37
N LYS A 185 -7.39 -9.50 17.04
CA LYS A 185 -7.13 -10.75 16.32
C LYS A 185 -5.97 -10.56 15.36
N LEU A 186 -4.97 -11.42 15.45
CA LEU A 186 -3.79 -11.43 14.60
C LEU A 186 -3.62 -12.80 13.94
N THR A 187 -3.68 -12.84 12.61
CA THR A 187 -3.42 -14.04 11.84
C THR A 187 -2.05 -13.95 11.16
N CYS A 188 -1.11 -14.81 11.51
CA CYS A 188 0.13 -14.94 10.74
C CYS A 188 -0.12 -15.84 9.54
N VAL A 189 0.07 -15.29 8.34
CA VAL A 189 -0.02 -16.05 7.10
C VAL A 189 1.38 -16.45 6.65
N ASP A 190 1.60 -17.74 6.51
CA ASP A 190 2.91 -18.34 6.28
C ASP A 190 2.88 -19.62 5.43
N LYS A 191 4.02 -20.29 5.28
CA LYS A 191 4.14 -21.62 4.67
C LYS A 191 5.00 -22.55 5.54
N ALA A 192 4.77 -22.58 6.86
CA ALA A 192 5.61 -23.28 7.84
C ALA A 192 5.62 -24.81 7.69
N ASN A 193 4.69 -25.40 6.93
CA ASN A 193 4.73 -26.82 6.59
C ASN A 193 5.87 -27.15 5.59
N VAL A 194 6.45 -26.14 4.91
CA VAL A 194 7.51 -26.33 3.92
C VAL A 194 8.74 -25.47 4.22
N LEU A 195 8.57 -24.18 4.55
CA LEU A 195 9.66 -23.21 4.65
C LEU A 195 10.19 -23.08 6.08
N ASP A 196 11.51 -23.18 6.23
CA ASP A 196 12.17 -22.97 7.53
C ASP A 196 12.12 -21.49 7.97
N SER A 197 12.17 -20.54 7.04
CA SER A 197 11.92 -19.11 7.32
C SER A 197 10.56 -18.91 8.00
N SER A 198 9.51 -19.56 7.51
CA SER A 198 8.17 -19.49 8.11
C SER A 198 8.09 -20.13 9.49
N LYS A 199 8.87 -21.19 9.77
CA LYS A 199 8.97 -21.76 11.11
C LYS A 199 9.61 -20.79 12.10
N LEU A 200 10.63 -20.04 11.66
CA LEU A 200 11.24 -18.97 12.44
C LEU A 200 10.23 -17.85 12.74
N TRP A 201 9.42 -17.47 11.76
CA TRP A 201 8.33 -16.50 11.96
C TRP A 201 7.40 -16.93 13.08
N ARG A 202 6.91 -18.18 13.09
CA ARG A 202 6.05 -18.70 14.15
C ARG A 202 6.73 -18.68 15.52
N LYS A 203 8.02 -19.07 15.58
CA LYS A 203 8.80 -19.03 16.83
C LYS A 203 8.82 -17.62 17.42
N VAL A 204 9.20 -16.62 16.62
CA VAL A 204 9.34 -15.23 17.09
C VAL A 204 8.00 -14.62 17.46
N LEU A 205 6.94 -14.86 16.67
CA LEU A 205 5.60 -14.35 16.98
C LEU A 205 5.02 -14.98 18.25
N ASN A 206 5.27 -16.28 18.53
CA ASN A 206 4.89 -16.93 19.78
C ASN A 206 5.63 -16.34 21.01
N GLU A 207 6.87 -15.88 20.81
CA GLU A 207 7.61 -15.17 21.87
C GLU A 207 6.97 -13.80 22.14
N LEU A 208 6.69 -13.03 21.08
CA LEU A 208 6.06 -11.72 21.17
C LEU A 208 4.64 -11.75 21.74
N ALA A 209 3.86 -12.80 21.43
CA ALA A 209 2.50 -12.95 21.94
C ALA A 209 2.41 -12.92 23.48
N LYS A 210 3.49 -13.25 24.18
CA LYS A 210 3.56 -13.17 25.65
C LYS A 210 3.46 -11.73 26.16
N ASP A 211 3.91 -10.76 25.36
CA ASP A 211 3.86 -9.33 25.69
C ASP A 211 2.50 -8.71 25.34
N TYR A 212 1.66 -9.42 24.56
CA TYR A 212 0.34 -8.98 24.10
C TYR A 212 -0.76 -10.01 24.42
N PRO A 213 -0.99 -10.34 25.71
CA PRO A 213 -1.89 -11.43 26.10
C PRO A 213 -3.36 -11.20 25.72
N GLU A 214 -3.74 -9.98 25.35
CA GLU A 214 -5.08 -9.65 24.88
C GLU A 214 -5.31 -9.95 23.39
N VAL A 215 -4.25 -10.22 22.64
CA VAL A 215 -4.33 -10.48 21.19
C VAL A 215 -4.40 -11.98 20.95
N GLU A 216 -5.47 -12.39 20.26
CA GLU A 216 -5.63 -13.77 19.77
C GLU A 216 -4.72 -13.99 18.55
N LEU A 217 -3.59 -14.68 18.74
CA LEU A 217 -2.68 -15.05 17.66
C LEU A 217 -3.09 -16.38 17.04
N SER A 218 -3.29 -16.39 15.73
CA SER A 218 -3.57 -17.58 14.93
C SER A 218 -2.60 -17.72 13.76
N TYR A 219 -2.56 -18.91 13.15
CA TYR A 219 -1.69 -19.22 12.01
C TYR A 219 -2.49 -19.81 10.87
N MET A 220 -2.20 -19.36 9.65
CA MET A 220 -2.84 -19.89 8.45
C MET A 220 -1.78 -20.06 7.34
N TYR A 221 -1.79 -21.18 6.64
CA TYR A 221 -0.96 -21.33 5.46
C TYR A 221 -1.46 -20.41 4.35
N VAL A 222 -0.55 -19.83 3.58
CA VAL A 222 -0.87 -18.82 2.55
C VAL A 222 -1.85 -19.31 1.50
N ASP A 223 -1.74 -20.56 1.08
CA ASP A 223 -2.69 -21.19 0.15
C ASP A 223 -4.11 -21.30 0.74
N ASN A 224 -4.22 -21.61 2.03
CA ASN A 224 -5.51 -21.58 2.72
C ASN A 224 -6.00 -20.13 2.92
N ALA A 225 -5.12 -19.20 3.24
CA ALA A 225 -5.48 -17.78 3.40
C ALA A 225 -6.10 -17.22 2.12
N ALA A 226 -5.51 -17.49 0.95
CA ALA A 226 -6.06 -17.10 -0.34
C ALA A 226 -7.49 -17.66 -0.55
N MET A 227 -7.72 -18.94 -0.22
CA MET A 227 -9.06 -19.52 -0.28
C MET A 227 -10.03 -18.87 0.72
N GLN A 228 -9.58 -18.57 1.93
CA GLN A 228 -10.44 -18.00 2.99
C GLN A 228 -10.78 -16.54 2.73
N LEU A 229 -9.91 -15.77 2.09
CA LEU A 229 -10.19 -14.40 1.64
C LEU A 229 -11.40 -14.36 0.70
N VAL A 230 -11.49 -15.31 -0.22
CA VAL A 230 -12.63 -15.42 -1.15
C VAL A 230 -13.87 -15.99 -0.46
N LYS A 231 -13.68 -16.93 0.49
CA LYS A 231 -14.80 -17.67 1.11
C LYS A 231 -15.46 -16.92 2.26
N ASP A 232 -14.67 -16.28 3.12
CA ASP A 232 -15.14 -15.56 4.30
C ASP A 232 -14.08 -14.52 4.77
N PRO A 233 -13.95 -13.40 4.05
CA PRO A 233 -12.96 -12.36 4.40
C PRO A 233 -13.25 -11.70 5.76
N SER A 234 -14.49 -11.75 6.26
CA SER A 234 -14.90 -11.15 7.53
C SER A 234 -14.27 -11.80 8.76
N GLN A 235 -13.66 -12.98 8.61
CA GLN A 235 -12.95 -13.64 9.70
C GLN A 235 -11.62 -12.95 10.09
N PHE A 236 -11.04 -12.15 9.20
CA PHE A 236 -9.76 -11.49 9.40
C PHE A 236 -9.94 -10.13 10.06
N ASP A 237 -8.97 -9.74 10.89
CA ASP A 237 -8.83 -8.41 11.48
C ASP A 237 -7.45 -7.82 11.13
N VAL A 238 -6.37 -8.47 11.61
CA VAL A 238 -5.00 -8.13 11.21
C VAL A 238 -4.32 -9.38 10.66
N ILE A 239 -3.74 -9.26 9.48
CA ILE A 239 -2.88 -10.29 8.89
C ILE A 239 -1.44 -9.81 8.94
N VAL A 240 -0.54 -10.61 9.51
CA VAL A 240 0.91 -10.37 9.40
C VAL A 240 1.55 -11.43 8.51
N THR A 241 2.44 -11.01 7.61
CA THR A 241 3.07 -11.93 6.67
C THR A 241 4.38 -11.37 6.10
N ASN A 242 5.15 -12.23 5.44
CA ASN A 242 6.38 -11.88 4.75
C ASN A 242 6.13 -11.00 3.50
N ASN A 243 7.21 -10.60 2.86
CA ASN A 243 7.18 -9.66 1.75
C ASN A 243 6.36 -10.18 0.56
N ILE A 244 6.69 -11.36 0.03
CA ILE A 244 6.04 -11.88 -1.18
C ILE A 244 4.59 -12.32 -0.93
N PHE A 245 4.31 -12.99 0.18
CA PHE A 245 2.94 -13.39 0.49
C PHE A 245 2.05 -12.18 0.73
N GLY A 246 2.59 -11.16 1.42
CA GLY A 246 1.88 -9.91 1.68
C GLY A 246 1.57 -9.13 0.41
N ASP A 247 2.45 -9.17 -0.60
CA ASP A 247 2.19 -8.59 -1.91
C ASP A 247 0.99 -9.24 -2.59
N ILE A 248 1.02 -10.56 -2.70
CA ILE A 248 -0.02 -11.33 -3.41
C ILE A 248 -1.37 -11.23 -2.71
N ILE A 249 -1.41 -11.45 -1.38
CA ILE A 249 -2.67 -11.49 -0.61
C ILE A 249 -3.34 -10.11 -0.55
N SER A 250 -2.56 -9.04 -0.49
CA SER A 250 -3.14 -7.69 -0.44
C SER A 250 -3.72 -7.26 -1.77
N ASP A 251 -3.17 -7.72 -2.90
CA ASP A 251 -3.74 -7.47 -4.22
C ASP A 251 -5.03 -8.28 -4.41
N GLU A 252 -5.08 -9.53 -3.93
CA GLU A 252 -6.32 -10.30 -3.84
C GLU A 252 -7.38 -9.58 -2.98
N ALA A 253 -6.99 -9.09 -1.81
CA ALA A 253 -7.85 -8.31 -0.91
C ALA A 253 -8.41 -7.06 -1.59
N SER A 254 -7.64 -6.41 -2.45
CA SER A 254 -8.08 -5.24 -3.20
C SER A 254 -9.24 -5.56 -4.14
N MET A 255 -9.16 -6.68 -4.84
CA MET A 255 -10.24 -7.11 -5.73
C MET A 255 -11.51 -7.49 -4.96
N ILE A 256 -11.36 -8.06 -3.77
CA ILE A 256 -12.49 -8.40 -2.89
C ILE A 256 -13.30 -7.16 -2.50
N THR A 257 -12.64 -6.02 -2.29
CA THR A 257 -13.29 -4.75 -1.92
C THR A 257 -13.89 -3.98 -3.10
N GLY A 258 -13.73 -4.49 -4.32
CA GLY A 258 -14.37 -3.98 -5.54
C GLY A 258 -13.42 -3.38 -6.55
N SER A 259 -12.30 -2.78 -6.16
CA SER A 259 -11.28 -2.27 -7.07
C SER A 259 -9.96 -1.98 -6.36
N ILE A 260 -8.86 -2.25 -7.05
CA ILE A 260 -7.51 -1.86 -6.62
C ILE A 260 -7.36 -0.33 -6.50
N GLY A 261 -8.18 0.45 -7.22
CA GLY A 261 -8.24 1.91 -7.13
C GLY A 261 -8.84 2.47 -5.84
N MET A 262 -9.33 1.60 -4.95
CA MET A 262 -9.91 1.98 -3.67
C MET A 262 -8.95 1.86 -2.50
N LEU A 263 -7.86 1.11 -2.62
CA LEU A 263 -7.03 0.74 -1.48
C LEU A 263 -5.76 1.57 -1.36
N PRO A 264 -5.63 2.32 -0.25
CA PRO A 264 -4.41 3.04 0.10
C PRO A 264 -3.35 2.10 0.67
N SER A 265 -2.13 2.61 0.79
CA SER A 265 -1.04 1.92 1.45
C SER A 265 -0.13 2.91 2.17
N ALA A 266 0.40 2.48 3.31
CA ALA A 266 1.42 3.20 4.06
C ALA A 266 2.64 2.31 4.25
N SER A 267 3.79 2.78 3.80
CA SER A 267 5.09 2.16 4.09
C SER A 267 5.76 2.96 5.20
N VAL A 268 5.89 2.38 6.39
CA VAL A 268 6.37 3.11 7.58
C VAL A 268 7.57 2.44 8.23
N ARG A 269 8.29 3.18 9.05
CA ARG A 269 9.37 2.68 9.91
C ARG A 269 8.98 2.75 11.39
N GLY A 270 9.93 2.62 12.30
CA GLY A 270 9.66 2.56 13.73
C GLY A 270 9.27 3.90 14.40
N ASP A 271 9.48 5.02 13.70
CA ASP A 271 9.04 6.37 14.09
C ASP A 271 7.83 6.82 13.27
N ASP A 272 7.51 8.10 13.30
CA ASP A 272 6.34 8.66 12.61
C ASP A 272 6.57 8.87 11.10
N PHE A 273 7.76 8.58 10.55
CA PHE A 273 8.06 8.77 9.14
C PHE A 273 7.45 7.65 8.28
N GLY A 274 6.85 8.04 7.15
CA GLY A 274 6.25 7.11 6.19
C GLY A 274 6.27 7.59 4.75
N MET A 275 6.08 6.63 3.84
CA MET A 275 5.79 6.84 2.43
C MET A 275 4.39 6.31 2.16
N TYR A 276 3.58 7.06 1.45
CA TYR A 276 2.17 6.82 1.21
C TYR A 276 1.92 6.74 -0.28
N GLU A 277 1.30 5.66 -0.72
CA GLU A 277 1.09 5.34 -2.14
C GLU A 277 -0.19 4.50 -2.32
N PRO A 278 -0.88 4.55 -3.46
CA PRO A 278 -1.93 3.57 -3.76
C PRO A 278 -1.32 2.18 -3.92
N ILE A 279 -2.10 1.12 -3.75
CA ILE A 279 -1.62 -0.26 -3.96
C ILE A 279 -1.37 -0.54 -5.45
N HIS A 280 -2.20 0.04 -6.34
CA HIS A 280 -2.12 -0.20 -7.79
C HIS A 280 -0.84 0.35 -8.43
N GLY A 281 -0.47 -0.22 -9.57
CA GLY A 281 0.66 0.22 -10.38
C GLY A 281 0.36 1.44 -11.27
N SER A 282 1.23 1.65 -12.25
CA SER A 282 1.22 2.83 -13.13
C SER A 282 0.15 2.81 -14.24
N ALA A 283 -0.49 1.68 -14.51
CA ALA A 283 -1.57 1.51 -15.50
C ALA A 283 -1.36 2.37 -16.79
N PRO A 284 -0.27 2.16 -17.53
CA PRO A 284 0.13 3.03 -18.64
C PRO A 284 -0.87 3.03 -19.80
N ASP A 285 -1.69 2.01 -19.90
CA ASP A 285 -2.75 1.84 -20.90
C ASP A 285 -3.91 2.84 -20.75
N ILE A 286 -4.14 3.36 -19.55
CA ILE A 286 -5.21 4.34 -19.26
C ILE A 286 -4.67 5.72 -18.87
N ALA A 287 -3.35 5.90 -18.83
CA ALA A 287 -2.72 7.17 -18.46
C ALA A 287 -3.12 8.31 -19.41
N GLY A 288 -3.41 9.49 -18.87
CA GLY A 288 -3.82 10.69 -19.61
C GLY A 288 -5.26 10.68 -20.10
N GLN A 289 -6.04 9.63 -19.80
CA GLN A 289 -7.44 9.50 -20.27
C GLN A 289 -8.48 10.03 -19.27
N ASN A 290 -8.06 10.49 -18.10
CA ASN A 290 -8.96 10.98 -17.05
C ASN A 290 -10.01 9.94 -16.59
N VAL A 291 -9.64 8.66 -16.53
CA VAL A 291 -10.53 7.54 -16.16
C VAL A 291 -10.10 6.77 -14.92
N VAL A 292 -8.85 6.99 -14.45
CA VAL A 292 -8.31 6.29 -13.28
C VAL A 292 -9.01 6.76 -12.00
N ASN A 293 -9.24 5.83 -11.08
CA ASN A 293 -9.80 6.11 -9.77
C ASN A 293 -8.73 6.74 -8.85
N PRO A 294 -8.89 7.99 -8.37
CA PRO A 294 -7.91 8.66 -7.52
C PRO A 294 -8.08 8.34 -6.03
N ILE A 295 -9.13 7.60 -5.63
CA ILE A 295 -9.54 7.43 -4.22
C ILE A 295 -8.42 6.76 -3.41
N ALA A 296 -7.73 5.76 -3.96
CA ALA A 296 -6.62 5.10 -3.25
C ALA A 296 -5.51 6.09 -2.85
N THR A 297 -5.13 7.02 -3.75
CA THR A 297 -4.15 8.07 -3.45
C THR A 297 -4.68 9.08 -2.45
N ILE A 298 -5.95 9.49 -2.57
CA ILE A 298 -6.60 10.39 -1.62
C ILE A 298 -6.65 9.77 -0.22
N LEU A 299 -7.00 8.49 -0.10
CA LEU A 299 -6.98 7.76 1.17
C LEU A 299 -5.55 7.53 1.68
N SER A 300 -4.54 7.43 0.79
CA SER A 300 -3.13 7.40 1.18
C SER A 300 -2.70 8.73 1.81
N VAL A 301 -3.23 9.86 1.34
CA VAL A 301 -3.05 11.17 2.00
C VAL A 301 -3.69 11.15 3.39
N ALA A 302 -4.88 10.58 3.57
CA ALA A 302 -5.49 10.42 4.90
C ALA A 302 -4.60 9.58 5.84
N MET A 303 -4.03 8.48 5.34
CA MET A 303 -3.06 7.69 6.12
C MET A 303 -1.81 8.50 6.49
N MET A 304 -1.30 9.35 5.60
CA MET A 304 -0.17 10.25 5.86
C MET A 304 -0.49 11.22 7.01
N LEU A 305 -1.65 11.85 6.97
CA LEU A 305 -2.11 12.76 8.03
C LEU A 305 -2.21 12.02 9.37
N ARG A 306 -2.78 10.82 9.40
CA ARG A 306 -2.93 10.00 10.61
C ARG A 306 -1.61 9.49 11.17
N TYR A 307 -0.80 8.84 10.34
CA TYR A 307 0.38 8.10 10.83
C TYR A 307 1.62 8.98 10.98
N SER A 308 1.93 9.85 10.01
CA SER A 308 3.10 10.71 10.09
C SER A 308 2.84 12.01 10.85
N PHE A 309 1.69 12.64 10.64
CA PHE A 309 1.44 13.98 11.18
C PHE A 309 0.59 13.99 12.45
N LYS A 310 -0.01 12.85 12.85
CA LYS A 310 -0.89 12.70 14.00
C LYS A 310 -2.14 13.60 13.92
N LEU A 311 -2.60 13.86 12.72
CA LEU A 311 -3.77 14.68 12.40
C LEU A 311 -4.98 13.76 12.13
N GLU A 312 -5.53 13.22 13.21
CA GLU A 312 -6.61 12.22 13.14
C GLU A 312 -7.94 12.81 12.63
N GLU A 313 -8.28 14.03 13.02
CA GLU A 313 -9.53 14.67 12.60
C GLU A 313 -9.50 15.03 11.11
N GLU A 314 -8.34 15.46 10.62
CA GLU A 314 -8.11 15.76 9.22
C GLU A 314 -8.17 14.49 8.35
N ALA A 315 -7.60 13.39 8.83
CA ALA A 315 -7.68 12.10 8.17
C ALA A 315 -9.13 11.61 8.08
N LYS A 316 -9.88 11.68 9.16
CA LYS A 316 -11.32 11.35 9.21
C LYS A 316 -12.15 12.23 8.27
N ALA A 317 -11.80 13.52 8.13
CA ALA A 317 -12.50 14.42 7.23
C ALA A 317 -12.36 13.96 5.76
N ILE A 318 -11.18 13.50 5.34
CA ILE A 318 -10.98 12.94 4.01
C ILE A 318 -11.79 11.64 3.83
N GLU A 319 -11.71 10.72 4.79
CA GLU A 319 -12.43 9.43 4.74
C GLU A 319 -13.96 9.64 4.69
N ALA A 320 -14.47 10.60 5.44
CA ALA A 320 -15.88 10.98 5.42
C ALA A 320 -16.27 11.60 4.07
N ALA A 321 -15.45 12.48 3.51
CA ALA A 321 -15.69 13.08 2.20
C ALA A 321 -15.75 12.02 1.07
N VAL A 322 -14.82 11.05 1.06
CA VAL A 322 -14.87 9.91 0.15
C VAL A 322 -16.18 9.14 0.31
N THR A 323 -16.55 8.82 1.53
CA THR A 323 -17.79 8.08 1.83
C THR A 323 -19.03 8.84 1.37
N ASN A 324 -19.10 10.15 1.60
CA ASN A 324 -20.22 11.00 1.18
C ASN A 324 -20.37 11.05 -0.33
N VAL A 325 -19.26 11.19 -1.08
CA VAL A 325 -19.28 11.21 -2.56
C VAL A 325 -19.77 9.86 -3.10
N LEU A 326 -19.27 8.75 -2.53
CA LEU A 326 -19.73 7.41 -2.92
C LEU A 326 -21.22 7.19 -2.58
N ASN A 327 -21.68 7.63 -1.40
CA ASN A 327 -23.09 7.56 -1.01
C ASN A 327 -24.00 8.42 -1.89
N SER A 328 -23.46 9.52 -2.45
CA SER A 328 -24.19 10.37 -3.41
C SER A 328 -24.31 9.75 -4.81
N GLY A 329 -23.75 8.57 -5.02
CA GLY A 329 -23.89 7.80 -6.26
C GLY A 329 -22.83 8.06 -7.32
N TYR A 330 -21.79 8.86 -7.04
CA TYR A 330 -20.69 9.06 -7.99
C TYR A 330 -19.73 7.86 -8.00
N ARG A 331 -19.29 7.46 -9.19
CA ARG A 331 -18.43 6.29 -9.43
C ARG A 331 -17.38 6.59 -10.48
N THR A 332 -16.17 6.13 -10.29
CA THR A 332 -15.22 5.95 -11.40
C THR A 332 -15.56 4.66 -12.16
N LYS A 333 -15.02 4.51 -13.36
CA LYS A 333 -15.38 3.42 -14.27
C LYS A 333 -15.12 2.02 -13.66
N ASP A 334 -14.08 1.86 -12.84
CA ASP A 334 -13.65 0.62 -12.22
C ASP A 334 -14.59 0.10 -11.11
N ILE A 335 -15.31 1.02 -10.44
CA ILE A 335 -16.28 0.71 -9.38
C ILE A 335 -17.75 0.90 -9.83
N TYR A 336 -17.97 1.17 -11.11
CA TYR A 336 -19.31 1.34 -11.67
C TYR A 336 -19.94 -0.02 -12.01
N ASN A 337 -21.08 -0.29 -11.41
CA ASN A 337 -21.85 -1.54 -11.55
C ASN A 337 -23.19 -1.35 -12.30
N GLY A 338 -23.39 -0.22 -12.97
CA GLY A 338 -24.64 0.11 -13.65
C GLY A 338 -25.57 1.04 -12.87
N VAL A 339 -25.18 1.43 -11.63
CA VAL A 339 -25.96 2.34 -10.77
C VAL A 339 -25.11 3.55 -10.38
N GLY A 340 -25.70 4.74 -10.47
CA GLY A 340 -25.01 6.02 -10.17
C GLY A 340 -24.51 6.73 -11.41
N GLU A 341 -23.66 7.71 -11.20
CA GLU A 341 -23.07 8.60 -12.23
C GLU A 341 -21.57 8.28 -12.40
N VAL A 342 -21.14 8.02 -13.62
CA VAL A 342 -19.73 7.79 -13.93
C VAL A 342 -19.01 9.12 -14.11
N VAL A 343 -17.98 9.36 -13.32
CA VAL A 343 -17.16 10.56 -13.34
C VAL A 343 -15.69 10.23 -13.65
N GLY A 344 -14.96 11.21 -14.18
CA GLY A 344 -13.53 11.08 -14.43
C GLY A 344 -12.67 11.28 -13.18
N THR A 345 -11.35 11.07 -13.33
CA THR A 345 -10.36 11.23 -12.27
C THR A 345 -10.44 12.62 -11.62
N LYS A 346 -10.41 13.67 -12.41
CA LYS A 346 -10.44 15.06 -11.93
C LYS A 346 -11.75 15.40 -11.24
N GLU A 347 -12.86 14.98 -11.82
CA GLU A 347 -14.17 15.25 -11.27
C GLU A 347 -14.38 14.53 -9.93
N MET A 348 -13.92 13.29 -9.80
CA MET A 348 -13.95 12.57 -8.54
C MET A 348 -13.15 13.30 -7.45
N GLY A 349 -11.93 13.78 -7.78
CA GLY A 349 -11.13 14.57 -6.85
C GLY A 349 -11.77 15.90 -6.48
N ASP A 350 -12.41 16.60 -7.44
CA ASP A 350 -13.15 17.86 -7.19
C ASP A 350 -14.34 17.64 -6.27
N LEU A 351 -15.12 16.57 -6.48
CA LEU A 351 -16.25 16.20 -5.62
C LEU A 351 -15.80 15.91 -4.19
N ILE A 352 -14.75 15.11 -4.01
CA ILE A 352 -14.20 14.81 -2.68
C ILE A 352 -13.66 16.07 -2.01
N ALA A 353 -12.90 16.90 -2.73
CA ALA A 353 -12.40 18.17 -2.19
C ALA A 353 -13.50 19.16 -1.78
N LYS A 354 -14.65 19.11 -2.43
CA LYS A 354 -15.83 19.95 -2.08
C LYS A 354 -16.54 19.49 -0.81
N GLU A 355 -16.51 18.21 -0.51
CA GLU A 355 -17.11 17.62 0.69
C GLU A 355 -16.28 17.87 1.97
N ILE A 356 -14.99 18.22 1.83
CA ILE A 356 -14.13 18.64 2.95
C ILE A 356 -14.46 20.05 3.41
#